data_39fbdab246c036569a2de3c9a27bf73a
#
_entry.id   39fbdab246c036569a2de3c9a27bf73a
#
_cell.length_a   1.000
_cell.length_b   1.000
_cell.length_c   1.000
_cell.angle_alpha   90.00
_cell.angle_beta   90.00
_cell.angle_gamma   90.00
#
_symmetry.space_group_name_H-M   'P 1'
#
loop_
_entity.id
_entity.type
_entity.pdbx_description
1 polymer ?
#
loop_
_entity_poly.entity_id
_entity_poly.type
_entity_poly.pdbx_seq_one_letter_code
_entity_poly.pdbx_strand_id
1 'polypeptide(L)'
;MLRGILQFSNINEQNLRVMKKLFLVMFMLMSNYLFSQTTLYTDNDGDGVIEYTLIRNNGSVEEEGYYLNGKMVGTWTSYYTNGVINIRANFKNGLRHGSWTIYDESGKIKFEIIYKDGIREKVVEHHYN
;
A
#
# COMPACT_ATOMS: atom_id res chain seq x y z
N MET A 1 41.23 -18.45 47.45
CA MET A 1 40.10 -18.06 48.27
C MET A 1 39.30 -16.99 47.58
N LEU A 2 38.15 -17.36 47.06
CA LEU A 2 37.26 -16.59 46.19
C LEU A 2 36.56 -15.50 46.99
N ARG A 3 36.56 -14.28 46.48
CA ARG A 3 35.51 -13.28 46.67
C ARG A 3 35.46 -12.37 45.43
N GLY A 4 34.83 -12.84 44.39
CA GLY A 4 34.29 -11.98 43.31
C GLY A 4 32.81 -11.75 43.64
N ILE A 5 32.52 -10.75 44.46
CA ILE A 5 31.15 -10.29 44.62
C ILE A 5 30.78 -9.49 43.42
N LEU A 6 29.87 -10.01 42.60
CA LEU A 6 29.15 -9.27 41.56
C LEU A 6 28.49 -8.06 42.23
N GLN A 7 29.08 -6.90 42.09
CA GLN A 7 28.48 -5.63 42.42
C GLN A 7 27.39 -5.35 41.39
N PHE A 8 26.17 -5.79 41.64
CA PHE A 8 25.01 -5.22 40.94
C PHE A 8 24.92 -3.79 41.41
N SER A 9 25.42 -2.88 40.56
CA SER A 9 25.32 -1.44 40.75
C SER A 9 23.85 -1.08 41.00
N ASN A 10 23.55 -0.49 42.13
CA ASN A 10 22.28 0.10 42.48
C ASN A 10 21.87 1.04 41.33
N ILE A 11 20.91 0.61 40.51
CA ILE A 11 20.23 1.49 39.58
C ILE A 11 19.46 2.48 40.45
N ASN A 12 20.01 3.71 40.55
CA ASN A 12 19.36 4.79 41.29
C ASN A 12 17.96 5.00 40.70
N GLU A 13 16.96 5.19 41.56
CA GLU A 13 15.56 5.39 41.18
C GLU A 13 15.40 6.52 40.11
N GLN A 14 16.26 7.52 40.14
CA GLN A 14 16.29 8.55 39.14
C GLN A 14 16.67 8.00 37.75
N ASN A 15 17.67 7.12 37.68
CA ASN A 15 18.06 6.51 36.40
C ASN A 15 16.96 5.58 35.87
N LEU A 16 16.26 4.88 36.77
CA LEU A 16 15.11 4.06 36.39
C LEU A 16 13.94 4.92 35.83
N ARG A 17 13.68 6.08 36.44
CA ARG A 17 12.66 7.03 35.92
C ARG A 17 13.03 7.61 34.57
N VAL A 18 14.30 7.94 34.37
CA VAL A 18 14.82 8.43 33.07
C VAL A 18 14.73 7.32 32.01
N MET A 19 15.14 6.10 32.35
CA MET A 19 15.03 4.96 31.44
C MET A 19 13.56 4.66 31.06
N LYS A 20 12.63 4.69 32.01
CA LYS A 20 11.20 4.52 31.73
C LYS A 20 10.66 5.60 30.82
N LYS A 21 11.06 6.87 31.00
CA LYS A 21 10.66 7.98 30.10
C LYS A 21 11.25 7.81 28.70
N LEU A 22 12.53 7.43 28.59
CA LEU A 22 13.18 7.15 27.31
C LEU A 22 12.50 5.97 26.58
N PHE A 23 12.14 4.92 27.32
CA PHE A 23 11.44 3.76 26.78
C PHE A 23 10.03 4.13 26.27
N LEU A 24 9.32 5.00 27.01
CA LEU A 24 8.00 5.50 26.63
C LEU A 24 8.08 6.37 25.35
N VAL A 25 9.09 7.25 25.27
CA VAL A 25 9.33 8.09 24.08
C VAL A 25 9.72 7.23 22.89
N MET A 26 10.59 6.25 23.08
CA MET A 26 10.99 5.31 22.03
C MET A 26 9.81 4.44 21.59
N PHE A 27 8.93 4.01 22.48
CA PHE A 27 7.69 3.29 22.17
C PHE A 27 6.70 4.17 21.39
N MET A 28 6.55 5.46 21.78
CA MET A 28 5.73 6.43 21.02
C MET A 28 6.31 6.72 19.63
N LEU A 29 7.63 6.77 19.49
CA LEU A 29 8.28 6.95 18.19
C LEU A 29 8.13 5.68 17.32
N MET A 30 8.25 4.49 17.90
CA MET A 30 8.03 3.23 17.19
C MET A 30 6.55 3.01 16.80
N SER A 31 5.59 3.52 17.56
CA SER A 31 4.18 3.41 17.20
C SER A 31 3.83 4.17 15.91
N ASN A 32 4.60 5.20 15.54
CA ASN A 32 4.44 5.88 14.26
C ASN A 32 5.03 5.11 13.07
N TYR A 33 5.92 4.13 13.32
CA TYR A 33 6.46 3.25 12.26
C TYR A 33 5.58 2.00 12.00
N LEU A 34 4.59 1.71 12.86
CA LEU A 34 3.70 0.55 12.73
C LEU A 34 2.43 0.85 11.92
N PHE A 35 2.24 2.09 11.44
CA PHE A 35 1.19 2.41 10.48
C PHE A 35 1.69 2.08 9.07
N SER A 36 1.79 0.80 8.79
CA SER A 36 2.04 0.27 7.45
C SER A 36 0.72 0.23 6.67
N GLN A 37 0.78 0.49 5.38
CA GLN A 37 -0.31 0.21 4.46
C GLN A 37 -0.87 -1.19 4.72
N THR A 38 -2.19 -1.32 4.73
CA THR A 38 -2.86 -2.61 4.92
C THR A 38 -3.28 -3.18 3.57
N THR A 39 -2.86 -4.40 3.29
CA THR A 39 -3.29 -5.13 2.10
C THR A 39 -4.31 -6.18 2.51
N LEU A 40 -5.47 -6.17 1.86
CA LEU A 40 -6.52 -7.16 2.03
C LEU A 40 -6.57 -8.07 0.81
N TYR A 41 -6.75 -9.36 1.05
CA TYR A 41 -6.98 -10.38 0.02
C TYR A 41 -8.23 -11.15 0.42
N THR A 42 -9.24 -11.19 -0.45
CA THR A 42 -10.50 -11.87 -0.18
C THR A 42 -10.90 -12.75 -1.35
N ASP A 43 -11.21 -14.02 -1.08
CA ASP A 43 -11.87 -14.92 -2.02
C ASP A 43 -13.33 -15.06 -1.54
N ASN A 44 -14.24 -14.35 -2.18
CA ASN A 44 -15.62 -14.25 -1.72
C ASN A 44 -16.50 -15.44 -2.17
N ASP A 45 -16.17 -16.05 -3.30
CA ASP A 45 -17.05 -17.01 -3.99
C ASP A 45 -16.44 -18.42 -4.06
N GLY A 46 -15.17 -18.58 -3.68
CA GLY A 46 -14.42 -19.84 -3.80
C GLY A 46 -14.12 -20.25 -5.26
N ASP A 47 -14.21 -19.29 -6.19
CA ASP A 47 -13.90 -19.48 -7.61
C ASP A 47 -12.41 -19.31 -7.95
N GLY A 48 -11.59 -19.01 -6.92
CA GLY A 48 -10.14 -18.79 -7.03
C GLY A 48 -9.77 -17.40 -7.53
N VAL A 49 -10.73 -16.49 -7.68
CA VAL A 49 -10.49 -15.07 -7.94
C VAL A 49 -10.27 -14.38 -6.60
N ILE A 50 -9.09 -13.83 -6.40
CA ILE A 50 -8.73 -13.12 -5.18
C ILE A 50 -8.92 -11.62 -5.41
N GLU A 51 -9.81 -11.01 -4.66
CA GLU A 51 -9.94 -9.57 -4.57
C GLU A 51 -8.77 -8.98 -3.79
N TYR A 52 -8.15 -7.95 -4.34
CA TYR A 52 -7.02 -7.23 -3.76
C TYR A 52 -7.43 -5.81 -3.45
N THR A 53 -7.15 -5.34 -2.25
CA THR A 53 -7.33 -3.94 -1.85
C THR A 53 -6.13 -3.47 -1.03
N LEU A 54 -5.49 -2.41 -1.47
CA LEU A 54 -4.43 -1.71 -0.74
C LEU A 54 -5.02 -0.47 -0.08
N ILE A 55 -4.86 -0.37 1.23
CA ILE A 55 -5.40 0.71 2.06
C ILE A 55 -4.25 1.56 2.60
N ARG A 56 -4.35 2.88 2.42
CA ARG A 56 -3.42 3.86 3.01
C ARG A 56 -3.59 3.94 4.52
N ASN A 57 -2.60 4.52 5.19
CA ASN A 57 -2.62 4.74 6.63
C ASN A 57 -3.81 5.57 7.14
N ASN A 58 -4.40 6.40 6.29
CA ASN A 58 -5.60 7.19 6.61
C ASN A 58 -6.92 6.43 6.40
N GLY A 59 -6.86 5.14 6.03
CA GLY A 59 -8.01 4.28 5.77
C GLY A 59 -8.60 4.40 4.36
N SER A 60 -8.09 5.29 3.50
CA SER A 60 -8.57 5.38 2.11
C SER A 60 -7.96 4.28 1.24
N VAL A 61 -8.71 3.81 0.25
CA VAL A 61 -8.20 2.87 -0.75
C VAL A 61 -7.14 3.57 -1.62
N GLU A 62 -6.03 2.89 -1.85
CA GLU A 62 -4.97 3.32 -2.75
C GLU A 62 -5.08 2.62 -4.09
N GLU A 63 -5.31 1.31 -4.06
CA GLU A 63 -5.41 0.47 -5.24
C GLU A 63 -6.33 -0.72 -4.97
N GLU A 64 -7.07 -1.15 -5.96
CA GLU A 64 -7.89 -2.35 -5.92
C GLU A 64 -7.87 -3.08 -7.27
N GLY A 65 -8.12 -4.39 -7.24
CA GLY A 65 -8.13 -5.23 -8.43
C GLY A 65 -8.31 -6.70 -8.09
N TYR A 66 -7.97 -7.56 -9.05
CA TYR A 66 -8.23 -9.00 -8.95
C TYR A 66 -7.02 -9.82 -9.39
N TYR A 67 -6.78 -10.91 -8.67
CA TYR A 67 -5.84 -11.95 -9.05
C TYR A 67 -6.56 -13.26 -9.37
N LEU A 68 -6.10 -13.95 -10.39
CA LEU A 68 -6.46 -15.34 -10.67
C LEU A 68 -5.18 -16.14 -10.87
N ASN A 69 -4.99 -17.19 -10.10
CA ASN A 69 -3.76 -18.01 -10.11
C ASN A 69 -2.48 -17.17 -9.97
N GLY A 70 -2.50 -16.15 -9.09
CA GLY A 70 -1.37 -15.25 -8.83
C GLY A 70 -1.08 -14.23 -9.93
N LYS A 71 -1.95 -14.10 -10.93
CA LYS A 71 -1.80 -13.14 -12.03
C LYS A 71 -2.90 -12.11 -11.99
N MET A 72 -2.55 -10.84 -12.27
CA MET A 72 -3.52 -9.76 -12.39
C MET A 72 -4.51 -10.06 -13.52
N VAL A 73 -5.81 -9.87 -13.23
CA VAL A 73 -6.91 -10.06 -14.19
C VAL A 73 -7.95 -8.94 -14.02
N GLY A 74 -8.74 -8.71 -15.07
CA GLY A 74 -9.85 -7.75 -15.04
C GLY A 74 -9.38 -6.31 -14.84
N THR A 75 -10.24 -5.49 -14.25
CA THR A 75 -10.00 -4.07 -14.02
C THR A 75 -9.25 -3.84 -12.72
N TRP A 76 -8.20 -3.04 -12.80
CA TRP A 76 -7.44 -2.50 -11.68
C TRP A 76 -7.62 -1.00 -11.62
N THR A 77 -7.86 -0.49 -10.43
CA THR A 77 -8.09 0.94 -10.21
C THR A 77 -7.16 1.44 -9.12
N SER A 78 -6.42 2.51 -9.40
CA SER A 78 -5.68 3.25 -8.37
C SER A 78 -6.29 4.63 -8.17
N TYR A 79 -6.09 5.18 -6.97
CA TYR A 79 -6.70 6.42 -6.53
C TYR A 79 -5.65 7.42 -6.06
N TYR A 80 -5.88 8.69 -6.32
CA TYR A 80 -5.19 9.80 -5.67
C TYR A 80 -5.55 9.88 -4.18
N THR A 81 -4.80 10.64 -3.41
CA THR A 81 -5.06 10.83 -1.97
C THR A 81 -6.38 11.56 -1.68
N ASN A 82 -6.89 12.31 -2.65
CA ASN A 82 -8.21 12.97 -2.57
C ASN A 82 -9.38 12.02 -2.94
N GLY A 83 -9.10 10.74 -3.25
CA GLY A 83 -10.10 9.72 -3.60
C GLY A 83 -10.51 9.71 -5.08
N VAL A 84 -10.01 10.65 -5.88
CA VAL A 84 -10.23 10.66 -7.33
C VAL A 84 -9.46 9.50 -7.98
N ILE A 85 -10.03 8.86 -8.98
CA ILE A 85 -9.34 7.81 -9.75
C ILE A 85 -8.11 8.40 -10.41
N ASN A 86 -6.96 7.74 -10.23
CA ASN A 86 -5.71 8.07 -10.90
C ASN A 86 -5.56 7.25 -12.19
N ILE A 87 -5.68 5.92 -12.07
CA ILE A 87 -5.56 5.02 -13.22
C ILE A 87 -6.68 3.98 -13.15
N ARG A 88 -7.30 3.71 -14.30
CA ARG A 88 -8.11 2.52 -14.52
C ARG A 88 -7.46 1.69 -15.60
N ALA A 89 -7.06 0.48 -15.26
CA ALA A 89 -6.23 -0.40 -16.07
C ALA A 89 -6.91 -1.76 -16.24
N ASN A 90 -6.73 -2.39 -17.39
CA ASN A 90 -7.21 -3.76 -17.61
C ASN A 90 -6.05 -4.72 -17.83
N PHE A 91 -6.18 -5.90 -17.22
CA PHE A 91 -5.21 -6.98 -17.29
C PHE A 91 -5.84 -8.29 -17.71
N LYS A 92 -5.08 -9.10 -18.44
CA LYS A 92 -5.41 -10.47 -18.82
C LYS A 92 -4.19 -11.34 -18.59
N ASN A 93 -4.31 -12.33 -17.69
CA ASN A 93 -3.22 -13.25 -17.36
C ASN A 93 -1.90 -12.55 -16.96
N GLY A 94 -1.97 -11.44 -16.23
CA GLY A 94 -0.84 -10.64 -15.80
C GLY A 94 -0.29 -9.66 -16.85
N LEU A 95 -0.83 -9.66 -18.05
CA LEU A 95 -0.42 -8.74 -19.12
C LEU A 95 -1.41 -7.57 -19.24
N ARG A 96 -0.90 -6.38 -19.56
CA ARG A 96 -1.74 -5.22 -19.92
C ARG A 96 -2.59 -5.61 -21.12
N HIS A 97 -3.92 -5.39 -21.03
CA HIS A 97 -4.85 -5.76 -22.09
C HIS A 97 -6.06 -4.83 -22.07
N GLY A 98 -6.56 -4.47 -23.26
CA GLY A 98 -7.70 -3.55 -23.39
C GLY A 98 -7.36 -2.10 -23.04
N SER A 99 -8.36 -1.35 -22.57
CA SER A 99 -8.22 0.09 -22.30
C SER A 99 -7.57 0.37 -20.97
N TRP A 100 -6.70 1.39 -20.98
CA TRP A 100 -6.11 2.02 -19.83
C TRP A 100 -6.42 3.50 -19.87
N THR A 101 -6.96 4.05 -18.80
CA THR A 101 -7.31 5.45 -18.69
C THR A 101 -6.57 6.07 -17.52
N ILE A 102 -5.87 7.16 -17.78
CA ILE A 102 -5.12 7.93 -16.78
C ILE A 102 -5.83 9.27 -16.61
N TYR A 103 -6.12 9.62 -15.36
CA TYR A 103 -6.80 10.84 -14.97
C TYR A 103 -5.84 11.81 -14.28
N ASP A 104 -6.19 13.07 -14.24
CA ASP A 104 -5.58 14.04 -13.34
C ASP A 104 -6.31 14.08 -11.97
N GLU A 105 -5.78 14.83 -11.01
CA GLU A 105 -6.35 14.96 -9.68
C GLU A 105 -7.73 15.64 -9.64
N SER A 106 -8.16 16.27 -10.74
CA SER A 106 -9.50 16.83 -10.92
C SER A 106 -10.50 15.84 -11.53
N GLY A 107 -10.03 14.63 -11.93
CA GLY A 107 -10.82 13.59 -12.54
C GLY A 107 -10.97 13.72 -14.06
N LYS A 108 -10.23 14.62 -14.72
CA LYS A 108 -10.21 14.72 -16.17
C LYS A 108 -9.26 13.68 -16.76
N ILE A 109 -9.65 13.11 -17.91
CA ILE A 109 -8.82 12.13 -18.62
C ILE A 109 -7.61 12.84 -19.22
N LYS A 110 -6.41 12.38 -18.90
CA LYS A 110 -5.16 12.84 -19.53
C LYS A 110 -4.75 11.95 -20.69
N PHE A 111 -4.84 10.64 -20.51
CA PHE A 111 -4.45 9.67 -21.51
C PHE A 111 -5.44 8.51 -21.59
N GLU A 112 -5.69 8.06 -22.80
CA GLU A 112 -6.30 6.76 -23.06
C GLU A 112 -5.32 5.91 -23.87
N ILE A 113 -5.05 4.69 -23.40
CA ILE A 113 -4.06 3.80 -23.98
C ILE A 113 -4.74 2.46 -24.23
N ILE A 114 -4.54 1.90 -25.41
CA ILE A 114 -5.01 0.55 -25.75
C ILE A 114 -3.83 -0.41 -25.75
N TYR A 115 -3.97 -1.50 -25.00
CA TYR A 115 -3.01 -2.59 -24.94
C TYR A 115 -3.61 -3.90 -25.47
N LYS A 116 -2.79 -4.69 -26.13
CA LYS A 116 -3.11 -6.06 -26.52
C LYS A 116 -1.94 -6.95 -26.10
N ASP A 117 -2.22 -7.89 -25.19
CA ASP A 117 -1.26 -8.89 -24.69
C ASP A 117 0.12 -8.29 -24.31
N GLY A 118 0.08 -7.17 -23.57
CA GLY A 118 1.25 -6.45 -23.09
C GLY A 118 1.80 -5.37 -24.04
N ILE A 119 1.39 -5.38 -25.30
CA ILE A 119 1.87 -4.46 -26.34
C ILE A 119 0.93 -3.25 -26.42
N ARG A 120 1.51 -2.05 -26.44
CA ARG A 120 0.75 -0.82 -26.59
C ARG A 120 0.42 -0.60 -28.08
N GLU A 121 -0.87 -0.56 -28.39
CA GLU A 121 -1.37 -0.37 -29.77
C GLU A 121 -1.71 1.09 -30.08
N LYS A 122 -2.25 1.83 -29.09
CA LYS A 122 -2.73 3.21 -29.31
C LYS A 122 -2.55 4.05 -28.06
N VAL A 123 -2.29 5.34 -28.25
CA VAL A 123 -2.34 6.38 -27.21
C VAL A 123 -3.13 7.57 -27.73
N VAL A 124 -4.02 8.09 -26.89
CA VAL A 124 -4.70 9.37 -27.11
C VAL A 124 -4.38 10.25 -25.90
N GLU A 125 -3.88 11.43 -26.13
CA GLU A 125 -3.66 12.46 -25.13
C GLU A 125 -4.77 13.50 -25.20
N HIS A 126 -5.34 13.87 -24.06
CA HIS A 126 -6.40 14.86 -23.97
C HIS A 126 -5.85 16.17 -23.42
N HIS A 127 -6.05 17.25 -24.17
CA HIS A 127 -5.69 18.60 -23.78
C HIS A 127 -6.97 19.39 -23.49
N TYR A 128 -7.09 19.90 -22.28
CA TYR A 128 -8.22 20.73 -21.85
C TYR A 128 -7.73 22.19 -21.77
N ASN A 129 -8.37 23.06 -22.53
CA ASN A 129 -8.14 24.51 -22.47
C ASN A 129 -8.88 25.14 -21.31
#